data_24aa972d9ec1b9d6a60b9ed958e150bf
#
_entry.id   24aa972d9ec1b9d6a60b9ed958e150bf
#
_cell.length_a   1.000
_cell.length_b   1.000
_cell.length_c   1.000
_cell.angle_alpha   90.00
_cell.angle_beta   90.00
_cell.angle_gamma   90.00
#
_symmetry.space_group_name_H-M   'P 1'
#
loop_
_entity.id
_entity.type
_entity.pdbx_description
1 polymer ?
#
loop_
_entity_poly.entity_id
_entity_poly.type
_entity_poly.pdbx_seq_one_letter_code
_entity_poly.pdbx_strand_id
1 'polypeptide(L)'
;PERDRLVISTKGAHPRMQTMQIPRCSDAEIEEDLNSSLELLHTDYVDLYFLHRDDPRRPAGEIVEFLEKQVKAGKIRYYGCSNWKLSRVMEANAYAKEHGLQGFVCNQLMWSLADVNFSGLADQSFVLMDQETYRYQGRAGLNAMAYMSVAKGYFTRRAAGEALPKSVTDVYDGEANDQIFSLLKKACGDGECSMMDYALRYLMEGHPFPSVPIASFDNDEQLAAGMGSVEAPVDPQVMEALRRAKKLAMA
;
A
#
# COMPACT_ATOMS: atom_id res chain seq x y z
N PRO A 1 19.98 -20.26 -0.26
CA PRO A 1 21.24 -19.68 -0.62
C PRO A 1 21.25 -18.19 -0.59
N GLU A 2 20.27 -17.38 -0.67
CA GLU A 2 20.37 -15.91 -0.71
C GLU A 2 19.22 -15.20 0.03
N ARG A 3 18.65 -15.85 1.03
CA ARG A 3 17.54 -15.31 1.83
C ARG A 3 17.84 -13.91 2.39
N ASP A 4 19.09 -13.68 2.78
CA ASP A 4 19.53 -12.40 3.38
C ASP A 4 19.57 -11.22 2.39
N ARG A 5 19.48 -11.51 1.09
CA ARG A 5 19.45 -10.49 0.03
C ARG A 5 18.02 -10.08 -0.36
N LEU A 6 17.01 -10.77 0.19
CA LEU A 6 15.61 -10.52 -0.12
C LEU A 6 14.90 -9.95 1.10
N VAL A 7 14.08 -8.94 0.87
CA VAL A 7 13.10 -8.45 1.86
C VAL A 7 11.77 -9.14 1.55
N ILE A 8 11.38 -10.07 2.43
CA ILE A 8 10.13 -10.82 2.28
C ILE A 8 9.08 -10.21 3.19
N SER A 9 7.92 -9.88 2.62
CA SER A 9 6.74 -9.47 3.39
C SER A 9 5.59 -10.44 3.18
N THR A 10 4.86 -10.74 4.26
CA THR A 10 3.61 -11.49 4.21
C THR A 10 2.57 -10.88 5.14
N LYS A 11 1.37 -11.41 5.12
CA LYS A 11 0.24 -10.91 5.90
C LYS A 11 -0.51 -12.04 6.59
N GLY A 12 -1.06 -11.73 7.78
CA GLY A 12 -2.08 -12.55 8.45
C GLY A 12 -3.27 -11.71 8.88
N ALA A 13 -4.14 -12.29 9.69
CA ALA A 13 -5.33 -11.63 10.21
C ALA A 13 -6.34 -11.19 9.11
N HIS A 14 -6.40 -11.93 7.98
CA HIS A 14 -7.46 -11.71 7.00
C HIS A 14 -8.73 -12.44 7.44
N PRO A 15 -9.90 -11.79 7.48
CA PRO A 15 -11.16 -12.48 7.66
C PRO A 15 -11.35 -13.59 6.60
N ARG A 16 -12.05 -14.65 6.96
CA ARG A 16 -12.38 -15.69 5.97
C ARG A 16 -13.36 -15.14 4.95
N MET A 17 -13.19 -15.52 3.68
CA MET A 17 -14.03 -15.00 2.57
C MET A 17 -15.53 -15.17 2.80
N GLN A 18 -15.92 -16.23 3.52
CA GLN A 18 -17.33 -16.49 3.86
C GLN A 18 -17.84 -15.66 5.05
N THR A 19 -16.92 -15.04 5.81
CA THR A 19 -17.24 -14.31 7.05
C THR A 19 -16.39 -13.03 7.15
N MET A 20 -16.43 -12.22 6.09
CA MET A 20 -15.62 -10.99 5.99
C MET A 20 -15.86 -9.99 7.12
N GLN A 21 -17.01 -10.04 7.77
CA GLN A 21 -17.40 -9.20 8.90
C GLN A 21 -16.85 -9.71 10.25
N ILE A 22 -16.23 -10.90 10.30
CA ILE A 22 -15.66 -11.47 11.52
C ILE A 22 -14.13 -11.26 11.49
N PRO A 23 -13.58 -10.36 12.31
CA PRO A 23 -12.14 -10.18 12.41
C PRO A 23 -11.42 -11.44 12.89
N ARG A 24 -10.17 -11.61 12.47
CA ARG A 24 -9.27 -12.71 12.84
C ARG A 24 -7.95 -12.17 13.42
N CYS A 25 -8.06 -11.37 14.48
CA CYS A 25 -6.90 -10.75 15.13
C CYS A 25 -6.64 -11.29 16.56
N SER A 26 -7.10 -12.49 16.91
CA SER A 26 -6.65 -13.15 18.15
C SER A 26 -5.19 -13.59 18.03
N ASP A 27 -4.50 -13.75 19.17
CA ASP A 27 -3.11 -14.22 19.20
C ASP A 27 -2.95 -15.55 18.45
N ALA A 28 -3.88 -16.48 18.68
CA ALA A 28 -3.84 -17.79 18.03
C ALA A 28 -4.01 -17.70 16.51
N GLU A 29 -4.90 -16.85 16.03
CA GLU A 29 -5.12 -16.67 14.58
C GLU A 29 -3.95 -15.97 13.89
N ILE A 30 -3.36 -14.97 14.54
CA ILE A 30 -2.16 -14.30 14.00
C ILE A 30 -0.98 -15.27 13.96
N GLU A 31 -0.80 -16.09 15.01
CA GLU A 31 0.27 -17.08 15.07
C GLU A 31 0.07 -18.22 14.05
N GLU A 32 -1.16 -18.71 13.86
CA GLU A 32 -1.51 -19.69 12.84
C GLU A 32 -1.13 -19.19 11.45
N ASP A 33 -1.56 -17.97 11.10
CA ASP A 33 -1.30 -17.35 9.79
C ASP A 33 0.20 -17.10 9.58
N LEU A 34 0.93 -16.67 10.62
CA LEU A 34 2.38 -16.47 10.56
C LEU A 34 3.13 -17.78 10.35
N ASN A 35 2.83 -18.80 11.16
CA ASN A 35 3.50 -20.10 11.07
C ASN A 35 3.23 -20.77 9.72
N SER A 36 1.99 -20.70 9.21
CA SER A 36 1.64 -21.16 7.86
C SER A 36 2.43 -20.43 6.77
N SER A 37 2.60 -19.11 6.90
CA SER A 37 3.41 -18.34 5.96
C SER A 37 4.87 -18.77 5.97
N LEU A 38 5.47 -18.98 7.16
CA LEU A 38 6.87 -19.41 7.30
C LEU A 38 7.08 -20.80 6.68
N GLU A 39 6.16 -21.73 6.92
CA GLU A 39 6.20 -23.07 6.34
C GLU A 39 6.13 -23.03 4.82
N LEU A 40 5.14 -22.33 4.24
CA LEU A 40 4.94 -22.23 2.80
C LEU A 40 6.08 -21.50 2.08
N LEU A 41 6.70 -20.53 2.73
CA LEU A 41 7.83 -19.77 2.20
C LEU A 41 9.18 -20.48 2.42
N HIS A 42 9.20 -21.61 3.13
CA HIS A 42 10.41 -22.36 3.49
C HIS A 42 11.48 -21.47 4.16
N THR A 43 11.07 -20.66 5.13
CA THR A 43 11.96 -19.74 5.86
C THR A 43 11.60 -19.69 7.34
N ASP A 44 12.58 -19.40 8.19
CA ASP A 44 12.38 -19.28 9.64
C ASP A 44 11.86 -17.89 10.04
N TYR A 45 11.98 -16.90 9.15
CA TYR A 45 11.55 -15.54 9.42
C TYR A 45 11.10 -14.78 8.16
N VAL A 46 10.27 -13.75 8.39
CA VAL A 46 9.96 -12.73 7.38
C VAL A 46 10.47 -11.37 7.84
N ASP A 47 10.78 -10.50 6.89
CA ASP A 47 11.29 -9.16 7.20
C ASP A 47 10.17 -8.22 7.63
N LEU A 48 9.01 -8.30 6.97
CA LEU A 48 7.82 -7.51 7.28
C LEU A 48 6.59 -8.40 7.40
N TYR A 49 5.90 -8.31 8.53
CA TYR A 49 4.61 -8.98 8.74
C TYR A 49 3.50 -7.96 8.89
N PHE A 50 2.46 -8.07 8.09
CA PHE A 50 1.33 -7.14 8.14
C PHE A 50 0.09 -7.80 8.70
N LEU A 51 -0.65 -7.08 9.54
CA LEU A 51 -2.04 -7.42 9.86
C LEU A 51 -2.93 -6.88 8.74
N HIS A 52 -3.62 -7.78 8.05
CA HIS A 52 -4.40 -7.46 6.83
C HIS A 52 -5.67 -6.66 7.13
N ARG A 53 -6.23 -6.83 8.32
CA ARG A 53 -7.40 -6.10 8.85
C ARG A 53 -7.23 -5.88 10.34
N ASP A 54 -8.01 -4.93 10.87
CA ASP A 54 -8.11 -4.63 12.30
C ASP A 54 -9.23 -5.44 12.97
N ASP A 55 -9.12 -5.62 14.30
CA ASP A 55 -10.25 -5.91 15.17
C ASP A 55 -10.41 -4.77 16.18
N PRO A 56 -11.28 -3.80 15.92
CA PRO A 56 -11.43 -2.63 16.79
C PRO A 56 -12.02 -2.96 18.18
N ARG A 57 -12.47 -4.21 18.41
CA ARG A 57 -12.94 -4.68 19.72
C ARG A 57 -11.77 -5.05 20.65
N ARG A 58 -10.58 -5.26 20.07
CA ARG A 58 -9.37 -5.58 20.79
C ARG A 58 -8.53 -4.31 21.01
N PRO A 59 -8.01 -4.04 22.24
CA PRO A 59 -7.06 -2.96 22.44
C PRO A 59 -5.85 -3.08 21.51
N ALA A 60 -5.47 -1.99 20.84
CA ALA A 60 -4.35 -2.03 19.90
C ALA A 60 -3.02 -2.38 20.59
N GLY A 61 -2.85 -1.99 21.85
CA GLY A 61 -1.67 -2.34 22.65
C GLY A 61 -1.46 -3.84 22.83
N GLU A 62 -2.53 -4.61 23.06
CA GLU A 62 -2.43 -6.07 23.20
C GLU A 62 -1.96 -6.73 21.88
N ILE A 63 -2.41 -6.21 20.75
CA ILE A 63 -1.98 -6.68 19.43
C ILE A 63 -0.49 -6.37 19.24
N VAL A 64 -0.06 -5.16 19.59
CA VAL A 64 1.35 -4.74 19.53
C VAL A 64 2.21 -5.63 20.41
N GLU A 65 1.82 -5.90 21.65
CA GLU A 65 2.56 -6.78 22.57
C GLU A 65 2.71 -8.20 22.00
N PHE A 66 1.66 -8.72 21.36
CA PHE A 66 1.73 -10.04 20.74
C PHE A 66 2.73 -10.06 19.57
N LEU A 67 2.70 -9.04 18.71
CA LEU A 67 3.65 -8.92 17.60
C LEU A 67 5.09 -8.77 18.09
N GLU A 68 5.32 -8.02 19.15
CA GLU A 68 6.64 -7.92 19.81
C GLU A 68 7.16 -9.28 20.33
N LYS A 69 6.27 -10.15 20.81
CA LYS A 69 6.66 -11.54 21.16
C LYS A 69 7.17 -12.30 19.93
N GLN A 70 6.56 -12.09 18.76
CA GLN A 70 7.00 -12.73 17.51
C GLN A 70 8.34 -12.13 17.00
N VAL A 71 8.57 -10.82 17.22
CA VAL A 71 9.89 -10.20 16.96
C VAL A 71 10.95 -10.82 17.87
N LYS A 72 10.70 -10.91 19.18
CA LYS A 72 11.62 -11.52 20.14
C LYS A 72 11.88 -13.01 19.87
N ALA A 73 10.88 -13.71 19.32
CA ALA A 73 11.03 -15.10 18.88
C ALA A 73 11.82 -15.24 17.55
N GLY A 74 12.18 -14.14 16.91
CA GLY A 74 12.93 -14.13 15.65
C GLY A 74 12.12 -14.52 14.41
N LYS A 75 10.79 -14.67 14.51
CA LYS A 75 9.92 -15.05 13.40
C LYS A 75 9.63 -13.88 12.45
N ILE A 76 9.62 -12.65 12.95
CA ILE A 76 9.45 -11.42 12.16
C ILE A 76 10.49 -10.39 12.58
N ARG A 77 10.98 -9.57 11.64
CA ARG A 77 11.89 -8.45 11.96
C ARG A 77 11.13 -7.19 12.29
N TYR A 78 10.13 -6.87 11.48
CA TYR A 78 9.29 -5.68 11.59
C TYR A 78 7.84 -6.05 11.35
N TYR A 79 6.93 -5.25 11.87
CA TYR A 79 5.52 -5.44 11.62
C TYR A 79 4.81 -4.13 11.25
N GLY A 80 3.71 -4.26 10.55
CA GLY A 80 2.89 -3.15 10.08
C GLY A 80 1.41 -3.51 10.04
N CYS A 81 0.61 -2.58 9.61
CA CYS A 81 -0.82 -2.76 9.46
C CYS A 81 -1.27 -2.52 8.02
N SER A 82 -2.42 -3.07 7.66
CA SER A 82 -3.08 -2.83 6.39
C SER A 82 -4.57 -2.62 6.62
N ASN A 83 -5.14 -1.58 6.00
CA ASN A 83 -6.56 -1.24 6.16
C ASN A 83 -7.00 -0.99 7.62
N TRP A 84 -6.12 -0.45 8.42
CA TRP A 84 -6.43 0.07 9.75
C TRP A 84 -6.84 1.53 9.66
N LYS A 85 -7.90 1.93 10.38
CA LYS A 85 -8.26 3.34 10.51
C LYS A 85 -7.12 4.12 11.16
N LEU A 86 -6.89 5.35 10.74
CA LEU A 86 -5.80 6.18 11.26
C LEU A 86 -5.78 6.26 12.79
N SER A 87 -6.95 6.45 13.43
CA SER A 87 -7.06 6.49 14.89
C SER A 87 -6.49 5.23 15.57
N ARG A 88 -6.68 4.06 14.97
CA ARG A 88 -6.17 2.80 15.47
C ARG A 88 -4.67 2.63 15.26
N VAL A 89 -4.15 3.12 14.14
CA VAL A 89 -2.70 3.20 13.90
C VAL A 89 -2.02 4.12 14.91
N MET A 90 -2.65 5.26 15.20
CA MET A 90 -2.17 6.20 16.21
C MET A 90 -2.18 5.57 17.61
N GLU A 91 -3.26 4.88 18.00
CA GLU A 91 -3.37 4.17 19.28
C GLU A 91 -2.26 3.12 19.43
N ALA A 92 -2.06 2.28 18.42
CA ALA A 92 -1.02 1.23 18.43
C ALA A 92 0.39 1.82 18.60
N ASN A 93 0.72 2.86 17.82
CA ASN A 93 2.05 3.47 17.87
C ASN A 93 2.27 4.35 19.11
N ALA A 94 1.22 4.97 19.66
CA ALA A 94 1.30 5.66 20.95
C ALA A 94 1.59 4.67 22.07
N TYR A 95 0.87 3.56 22.11
CA TYR A 95 1.11 2.47 23.08
C TYR A 95 2.54 1.92 22.96
N ALA A 96 2.98 1.60 21.75
CA ALA A 96 4.33 1.10 21.50
C ALA A 96 5.40 2.07 22.04
N LYS A 97 5.25 3.37 21.74
CA LYS A 97 6.18 4.40 22.21
C LYS A 97 6.22 4.50 23.74
N GLU A 98 5.06 4.46 24.39
CA GLU A 98 4.96 4.52 25.87
C GLU A 98 5.63 3.33 26.54
N HIS A 99 5.58 2.14 25.92
CA HIS A 99 6.12 0.90 26.47
C HIS A 99 7.51 0.53 25.91
N GLY A 100 8.14 1.39 25.10
CA GLY A 100 9.46 1.13 24.53
C GLY A 100 9.48 -0.03 23.54
N LEU A 101 8.37 -0.26 22.85
CA LEU A 101 8.18 -1.28 21.80
C LEU A 101 8.39 -0.67 20.40
N GLN A 102 8.56 -1.55 19.39
CA GLN A 102 8.83 -1.11 18.02
C GLN A 102 7.64 -0.36 17.39
N GLY A 103 6.42 -0.89 17.57
CA GLY A 103 5.22 -0.37 16.91
C GLY A 103 5.14 -0.69 15.41
N PHE A 104 4.10 -0.19 14.75
CA PHE A 104 3.97 -0.32 13.31
C PHE A 104 5.01 0.56 12.60
N VAL A 105 5.86 -0.07 11.78
CA VAL A 105 6.87 0.63 10.97
C VAL A 105 6.37 1.02 9.59
N CYS A 106 5.27 0.41 9.16
CA CYS A 106 4.71 0.61 7.83
C CYS A 106 3.19 0.45 7.84
N ASN A 107 2.51 1.33 7.09
CA ASN A 107 1.07 1.25 6.84
C ASN A 107 0.85 0.87 5.37
N GLN A 108 0.20 -0.28 5.15
CA GLN A 108 -0.13 -0.75 3.80
C GLN A 108 -1.59 -0.40 3.48
N LEU A 109 -1.81 0.52 2.56
CA LEU A 109 -3.13 1.07 2.27
C LEU A 109 -3.34 1.30 0.76
N MET A 110 -4.58 1.54 0.36
CA MET A 110 -4.89 1.83 -1.04
C MET A 110 -4.40 3.23 -1.41
N TRP A 111 -3.44 3.29 -2.33
CA TRP A 111 -2.89 4.54 -2.80
C TRP A 111 -2.35 4.42 -4.21
N SER A 112 -2.69 5.38 -5.05
CA SER A 112 -2.23 5.50 -6.44
C SER A 112 -2.22 6.96 -6.87
N LEU A 113 -1.66 7.23 -8.04
CA LEU A 113 -1.80 8.53 -8.69
C LEU A 113 -3.27 8.82 -9.02
N ALA A 114 -4.05 7.80 -9.40
CA ALA A 114 -5.47 7.98 -9.66
C ALA A 114 -6.25 8.39 -8.39
N ASP A 115 -7.20 9.28 -8.56
CA ASP A 115 -8.20 9.58 -7.54
C ASP A 115 -9.24 8.46 -7.45
N VAL A 116 -9.76 8.22 -6.24
CA VAL A 116 -10.62 7.07 -5.96
C VAL A 116 -12.01 7.54 -5.54
N ASN A 117 -13.03 7.17 -6.30
CA ASN A 117 -14.40 7.24 -5.84
C ASN A 117 -14.66 6.07 -4.87
N PHE A 118 -14.62 6.34 -3.58
CA PHE A 118 -14.77 5.32 -2.55
C PHE A 118 -16.08 4.53 -2.67
N SER A 119 -17.17 5.19 -3.04
CA SER A 119 -18.49 4.53 -3.20
C SER A 119 -18.53 3.51 -4.35
N GLY A 120 -17.61 3.59 -5.30
CA GLY A 120 -17.45 2.62 -6.39
C GLY A 120 -16.70 1.35 -6.01
N LEU A 121 -16.06 1.32 -4.82
CA LEU A 121 -15.34 0.14 -4.35
C LEU A 121 -16.31 -0.96 -3.91
N ALA A 122 -16.06 -2.19 -4.36
CA ALA A 122 -16.83 -3.36 -3.93
C ALA A 122 -16.60 -3.72 -2.46
N ASP A 123 -15.37 -3.48 -1.95
CA ASP A 123 -15.01 -3.69 -0.55
C ASP A 123 -14.84 -2.34 0.16
N GLN A 124 -15.82 -2.00 1.00
CA GLN A 124 -15.84 -0.77 1.77
C GLN A 124 -14.92 -0.81 3.02
N SER A 125 -14.23 -1.92 3.26
CA SER A 125 -13.25 -2.05 4.34
C SER A 125 -11.84 -1.57 3.93
N PHE A 126 -11.65 -1.17 2.69
CA PHE A 126 -10.39 -0.55 2.25
C PHE A 126 -10.18 0.80 2.91
N VAL A 127 -8.92 1.06 3.26
CA VAL A 127 -8.48 2.35 3.78
C VAL A 127 -7.61 3.03 2.73
N LEU A 128 -8.00 4.25 2.38
CA LEU A 128 -7.30 5.06 1.38
C LEU A 128 -6.25 5.94 2.06
N MET A 129 -5.21 6.29 1.30
CA MET A 129 -4.33 7.40 1.65
C MET A 129 -5.12 8.71 1.50
N ASP A 130 -5.57 9.27 2.60
CA ASP A 130 -6.18 10.59 2.67
C ASP A 130 -5.19 11.63 3.21
N GLN A 131 -5.60 12.90 3.22
CA GLN A 131 -4.73 14.00 3.69
C GLN A 131 -4.33 13.87 5.16
N GLU A 132 -5.22 13.39 6.02
CA GLU A 132 -4.96 13.24 7.44
C GLU A 132 -3.92 12.14 7.69
N THR A 133 -4.10 10.99 7.05
CA THR A 133 -3.15 9.87 7.07
C THR A 133 -1.80 10.29 6.52
N TYR A 134 -1.79 11.00 5.39
CA TYR A 134 -0.56 11.49 4.76
C TYR A 134 0.24 12.40 5.69
N ARG A 135 -0.42 13.37 6.33
CA ARG A 135 0.21 14.28 7.29
C ARG A 135 0.71 13.55 8.55
N TYR A 136 -0.10 12.62 9.05
CA TYR A 136 0.32 11.82 10.20
C TYR A 136 1.58 11.00 9.89
N GLN A 137 1.59 10.28 8.77
CA GLN A 137 2.75 9.47 8.36
C GLN A 137 4.02 10.33 8.21
N GLY A 138 3.91 11.52 7.61
CA GLY A 138 5.04 12.46 7.52
C GLY A 138 5.58 12.90 8.87
N ARG A 139 4.69 13.21 9.83
CA ARG A 139 5.10 13.63 11.19
C ARG A 139 5.63 12.49 12.03
N ALA A 140 5.07 11.30 11.87
CA ALA A 140 5.45 10.11 12.64
C ALA A 140 6.65 9.36 12.06
N GLY A 141 7.07 9.67 10.83
CA GLY A 141 8.07 8.89 10.11
C GLY A 141 7.58 7.49 9.75
N LEU A 142 6.26 7.29 9.61
CA LEU A 142 5.67 5.99 9.31
C LEU A 142 5.71 5.74 7.81
N ASN A 143 6.36 4.66 7.39
CA ASN A 143 6.47 4.29 5.98
C ASN A 143 5.12 3.88 5.38
N ALA A 144 5.00 4.00 4.05
CA ALA A 144 3.84 3.53 3.31
C ALA A 144 4.18 2.38 2.36
N MET A 145 3.26 1.43 2.22
CA MET A 145 3.22 0.51 1.09
C MET A 145 1.88 0.68 0.37
N ALA A 146 1.95 1.07 -0.91
CA ALA A 146 0.78 1.42 -1.68
C ALA A 146 0.27 0.22 -2.49
N TYR A 147 -0.86 -0.38 -2.14
CA TYR A 147 -1.51 -1.34 -3.03
C TYR A 147 -2.47 -0.63 -4.00
N MET A 148 -2.87 -1.31 -5.07
CA MET A 148 -3.54 -0.70 -6.24
C MET A 148 -2.71 0.43 -6.89
N SER A 149 -1.41 0.36 -6.79
CA SER A 149 -0.43 1.39 -7.16
C SER A 149 -0.59 1.94 -8.59
N VAL A 150 -0.98 1.09 -9.53
CA VAL A 150 -1.26 1.45 -10.94
C VAL A 150 -2.76 1.53 -11.27
N ALA A 151 -3.63 1.59 -10.24
CA ALA A 151 -5.10 1.72 -10.42
C ALA A 151 -5.68 0.71 -11.42
N LYS A 152 -5.28 -0.56 -11.37
CA LYS A 152 -5.65 -1.62 -12.34
C LYS A 152 -5.32 -1.26 -13.79
N GLY A 153 -4.29 -0.47 -14.02
CA GLY A 153 -3.89 -0.01 -15.35
C GLY A 153 -4.82 1.06 -15.95
N TYR A 154 -5.59 1.76 -15.14
CA TYR A 154 -6.62 2.71 -15.58
C TYR A 154 -6.13 3.69 -16.65
N PHE A 155 -5.03 4.40 -16.41
CA PHE A 155 -4.52 5.39 -17.36
C PHE A 155 -3.94 4.74 -18.63
N THR A 156 -3.17 3.68 -18.51
CA THR A 156 -2.54 2.98 -19.63
C THR A 156 -3.58 2.36 -20.56
N ARG A 157 -4.56 1.65 -19.99
CA ARG A 157 -5.65 1.00 -20.73
C ARG A 157 -6.57 2.03 -21.40
N ARG A 158 -6.83 3.14 -20.70
CA ARG A 158 -7.59 4.27 -21.26
C ARG A 158 -6.85 4.90 -22.45
N ALA A 159 -5.54 5.05 -22.38
CA ALA A 159 -4.72 5.56 -23.48
C ALA A 159 -4.71 4.63 -24.70
N ALA A 160 -4.76 3.32 -24.46
CA ALA A 160 -4.89 2.30 -25.52
C ALA A 160 -6.30 2.23 -26.14
N GLY A 161 -7.27 2.96 -25.61
CA GLY A 161 -8.67 2.92 -26.08
C GLY A 161 -9.41 1.64 -25.70
N GLU A 162 -8.94 0.92 -24.67
CA GLU A 162 -9.61 -0.28 -24.19
C GLU A 162 -10.92 0.04 -23.48
N ALA A 163 -11.92 -0.83 -23.68
CA ALA A 163 -13.15 -0.79 -22.89
C ALA A 163 -12.86 -1.23 -21.46
N LEU A 164 -12.95 -0.31 -20.50
CA LEU A 164 -12.72 -0.62 -19.09
C LEU A 164 -13.96 -1.24 -18.45
N PRO A 165 -13.78 -2.29 -17.63
CA PRO A 165 -14.90 -2.90 -16.92
C PRO A 165 -15.50 -1.94 -15.89
N LYS A 166 -16.80 -2.10 -15.60
CA LYS A 166 -17.52 -1.25 -14.65
C LYS A 166 -16.86 -1.18 -13.27
N SER A 167 -16.23 -2.27 -12.82
CA SER A 167 -15.45 -2.32 -11.56
C SER A 167 -14.17 -1.45 -11.56
N VAL A 168 -13.84 -0.85 -12.68
CA VAL A 168 -12.74 0.11 -12.83
C VAL A 168 -13.31 1.51 -13.02
N THR A 169 -14.29 1.66 -13.91
CA THR A 169 -14.90 2.97 -14.21
C THR A 169 -15.64 3.55 -13.02
N ASP A 170 -16.40 2.75 -12.27
CA ASP A 170 -17.09 3.20 -11.05
C ASP A 170 -16.12 3.74 -9.98
N VAL A 171 -14.89 3.25 -9.98
CA VAL A 171 -13.85 3.63 -8.99
C VAL A 171 -13.03 4.82 -9.45
N TYR A 172 -12.71 4.89 -10.76
CA TYR A 172 -11.71 5.83 -11.23
C TYR A 172 -12.20 6.88 -12.23
N ASP A 173 -13.39 6.75 -12.82
CA ASP A 173 -13.91 7.81 -13.70
C ASP A 173 -14.28 9.06 -12.91
N GLY A 174 -13.82 10.21 -13.37
CA GLY A 174 -14.12 11.49 -12.75
C GLY A 174 -13.18 12.61 -13.21
N GLU A 175 -13.60 13.83 -12.97
CA GLU A 175 -12.92 15.05 -13.44
C GLU A 175 -11.45 15.13 -12.99
N ALA A 176 -11.14 14.73 -11.75
CA ALA A 176 -9.78 14.73 -11.24
C ALA A 176 -8.87 13.80 -12.06
N ASN A 177 -9.37 12.60 -12.39
CA ASN A 177 -8.63 11.66 -13.21
C ASN A 177 -8.57 12.05 -14.69
N ASP A 178 -9.55 12.81 -15.21
CA ASP A 178 -9.49 13.40 -16.54
C ASP A 178 -8.36 14.43 -16.66
N GLN A 179 -8.18 15.25 -15.63
CA GLN A 179 -7.07 16.21 -15.55
C GLN A 179 -5.72 15.48 -15.48
N ILE A 180 -5.59 14.47 -14.61
CA ILE A 180 -4.37 13.65 -14.49
C ILE A 180 -4.07 12.94 -15.81
N PHE A 181 -5.08 12.33 -16.44
CA PHE A 181 -4.92 11.65 -17.73
C PHE A 181 -4.45 12.60 -18.84
N SER A 182 -4.97 13.82 -18.88
CA SER A 182 -4.56 14.83 -19.86
C SER A 182 -3.09 15.23 -19.69
N LEU A 183 -2.62 15.38 -18.44
CA LEU A 183 -1.21 15.64 -18.13
C LEU A 183 -0.32 14.48 -18.57
N LEU A 184 -0.69 13.25 -18.21
CA LEU A 184 0.04 12.03 -18.59
C LEU A 184 0.10 11.84 -20.11
N LYS A 185 -1.03 12.04 -20.81
CA LYS A 185 -1.09 11.91 -22.27
C LYS A 185 -0.16 12.89 -22.99
N LYS A 186 -0.07 14.11 -22.47
CA LYS A 186 0.86 15.12 -23.00
C LYS A 186 2.31 14.74 -22.72
N ALA A 187 2.61 14.27 -21.52
CA ALA A 187 3.96 13.92 -21.09
C ALA A 187 4.52 12.68 -21.79
N CYS A 188 3.66 11.71 -22.13
CA CYS A 188 4.08 10.46 -22.77
C CYS A 188 3.98 10.53 -24.31
N GLY A 189 3.72 11.69 -24.90
CA GLY A 189 3.48 11.84 -26.36
C GLY A 189 4.72 11.59 -27.22
N ASP A 190 5.92 11.75 -26.68
CA ASP A 190 7.21 11.46 -27.33
C ASP A 190 7.69 10.01 -27.16
N GLY A 191 7.05 9.23 -26.28
CA GLY A 191 7.34 7.82 -26.06
C GLY A 191 8.53 7.52 -25.14
N GLU A 192 9.19 8.54 -24.55
CA GLU A 192 10.32 8.32 -23.64
C GLU A 192 9.88 7.67 -22.31
N CYS A 193 8.70 8.03 -21.80
CA CYS A 193 8.13 7.49 -20.57
C CYS A 193 6.68 7.02 -20.78
N SER A 194 6.31 5.98 -20.06
CA SER A 194 4.94 5.47 -20.02
C SER A 194 4.12 6.14 -18.89
N MET A 195 2.80 6.04 -18.98
CA MET A 195 1.91 6.48 -17.90
C MET A 195 2.11 5.66 -16.62
N MET A 196 2.57 4.39 -16.72
CA MET A 196 2.92 3.55 -15.60
C MET A 196 4.16 4.08 -14.88
N ASP A 197 5.16 4.58 -15.63
CA ASP A 197 6.37 5.15 -15.04
C ASP A 197 6.02 6.35 -14.15
N TYR A 198 5.21 7.27 -14.64
CA TYR A 198 4.72 8.39 -13.85
C TYR A 198 3.90 7.95 -12.62
N ALA A 199 3.04 6.94 -12.77
CA ALA A 199 2.21 6.45 -11.68
C ALA A 199 3.04 5.78 -10.58
N LEU A 200 4.02 4.96 -10.92
CA LEU A 200 4.91 4.31 -9.95
C LEU A 200 5.88 5.31 -9.32
N ARG A 201 6.51 6.18 -10.12
CA ARG A 201 7.41 7.23 -9.62
C ARG A 201 6.68 8.22 -8.70
N TYR A 202 5.42 8.56 -8.99
CA TYR A 202 4.60 9.35 -8.07
C TYR A 202 4.57 8.75 -6.66
N LEU A 203 4.44 7.43 -6.54
CA LEU A 203 4.41 6.76 -5.23
C LEU A 203 5.77 6.64 -4.58
N MET A 204 6.86 6.58 -5.35
CA MET A 204 8.21 6.38 -4.81
C MET A 204 8.88 7.67 -4.34
N GLU A 205 8.45 8.84 -4.83
CA GLU A 205 9.21 10.09 -4.65
C GLU A 205 8.37 11.27 -4.18
N GLY A 206 9.05 12.22 -3.54
CA GLY A 206 8.48 13.53 -3.20
C GLY A 206 7.50 13.50 -2.03
N HIS A 207 7.56 12.45 -1.19
CA HIS A 207 6.78 12.32 0.04
C HIS A 207 7.66 12.56 1.27
N PRO A 208 7.08 13.04 2.40
CA PRO A 208 7.84 13.25 3.65
C PRO A 208 8.14 11.95 4.41
N PHE A 209 7.86 10.80 3.82
CA PHE A 209 8.12 9.45 4.32
C PHE A 209 8.46 8.51 3.17
N PRO A 210 9.23 7.44 3.42
CA PRO A 210 9.46 6.41 2.42
C PRO A 210 8.16 5.71 2.00
N SER A 211 8.03 5.49 0.69
CA SER A 211 6.87 4.79 0.14
C SER A 211 7.29 3.79 -0.92
N VAL A 212 6.65 2.62 -0.89
CA VAL A 212 6.91 1.51 -1.80
C VAL A 212 5.61 1.11 -2.51
N PRO A 213 5.53 1.19 -3.85
CA PRO A 213 4.38 0.68 -4.59
C PRO A 213 4.39 -0.85 -4.61
N ILE A 214 3.21 -1.45 -4.41
CA ILE A 214 2.98 -2.88 -4.63
C ILE A 214 2.32 -3.02 -5.98
N ALA A 215 3.00 -3.70 -6.90
CA ALA A 215 2.48 -4.01 -8.22
C ALA A 215 2.53 -5.53 -8.46
N SER A 216 1.58 -6.02 -9.24
CA SER A 216 1.58 -7.38 -9.77
C SER A 216 1.55 -7.31 -11.29
N PHE A 217 2.18 -8.28 -11.93
CA PHE A 217 2.31 -8.35 -13.36
C PHE A 217 1.91 -9.74 -13.86
N ASP A 218 1.27 -9.81 -15.01
CA ASP A 218 0.74 -11.04 -15.56
C ASP A 218 1.77 -11.80 -16.41
N ASN A 219 2.88 -11.12 -16.80
CA ASN A 219 3.94 -11.69 -17.62
C ASN A 219 5.27 -10.95 -17.42
N ASP A 220 6.35 -11.54 -17.97
CA ASP A 220 7.72 -11.03 -17.82
C ASP A 220 7.94 -9.66 -18.49
N GLU A 221 7.22 -9.38 -19.57
CA GLU A 221 7.31 -8.08 -20.25
C GLU A 221 6.77 -6.94 -19.36
N GLN A 222 5.61 -7.18 -18.75
CA GLN A 222 5.03 -6.23 -17.80
C GLN A 222 5.91 -6.08 -16.55
N LEU A 223 6.50 -7.17 -16.07
CA LEU A 223 7.43 -7.13 -14.94
C LEU A 223 8.67 -6.29 -15.30
N ALA A 224 9.28 -6.53 -16.44
CA ALA A 224 10.46 -5.79 -16.89
C ALA A 224 10.15 -4.30 -17.05
N ALA A 225 8.99 -3.95 -17.64
CA ALA A 225 8.53 -2.58 -17.78
C ALA A 225 8.32 -1.92 -16.39
N GLY A 226 7.66 -2.62 -15.46
CA GLY A 226 7.43 -2.13 -14.09
C GLY A 226 8.73 -1.93 -13.31
N MET A 227 9.70 -2.82 -13.46
CA MET A 227 11.02 -2.65 -12.86
C MET A 227 11.79 -1.48 -13.49
N GLY A 228 11.66 -1.26 -14.79
CA GLY A 228 12.24 -0.13 -15.51
C GLY A 228 11.71 1.23 -15.03
N SER A 229 10.49 1.27 -14.52
CA SER A 229 9.89 2.50 -13.99
C SER A 229 10.68 3.12 -12.83
N VAL A 230 11.51 2.34 -12.13
CA VAL A 230 12.35 2.84 -11.01
C VAL A 230 13.36 3.88 -11.52
N GLU A 231 13.89 3.70 -12.72
CA GLU A 231 14.91 4.56 -13.33
C GLU A 231 14.38 5.40 -14.50
N ALA A 232 13.07 5.33 -14.77
CA ALA A 232 12.47 6.05 -15.88
C ALA A 232 12.72 7.57 -15.79
N PRO A 233 13.11 8.23 -16.88
CA PRO A 233 13.47 9.66 -16.89
C PRO A 233 12.23 10.57 -16.91
N VAL A 234 11.37 10.46 -15.86
CA VAL A 234 10.15 11.27 -15.75
C VAL A 234 10.47 12.76 -15.60
N ASP A 235 9.72 13.62 -16.27
CA ASP A 235 9.88 15.07 -16.19
C ASP A 235 9.46 15.58 -14.79
N PRO A 236 10.36 16.24 -14.02
CA PRO A 236 10.05 16.77 -12.71
C PRO A 236 8.93 17.82 -12.71
N GLN A 237 8.75 18.59 -13.78
CA GLN A 237 7.68 19.59 -13.89
C GLN A 237 6.31 18.91 -14.05
N VAL A 238 6.26 17.83 -14.83
CA VAL A 238 5.05 16.99 -14.95
C VAL A 238 4.73 16.33 -13.62
N MET A 239 5.73 15.77 -12.93
CA MET A 239 5.54 15.16 -11.62
C MET A 239 4.96 16.16 -10.60
N GLU A 240 5.44 17.40 -10.60
CA GLU A 240 4.91 18.44 -9.72
C GLU A 240 3.46 18.81 -10.09
N ALA A 241 3.15 18.89 -11.39
CA ALA A 241 1.78 19.13 -11.87
C ALA A 241 0.82 17.98 -11.45
N LEU A 242 1.28 16.73 -11.53
CA LEU A 242 0.52 15.54 -11.10
C LEU A 242 0.27 15.55 -9.58
N ARG A 243 1.26 15.93 -8.77
CA ARG A 243 1.10 16.06 -7.30
C ARG A 243 0.06 17.14 -6.97
N ARG A 244 0.08 18.27 -7.67
CA ARG A 244 -0.93 19.33 -7.50
C ARG A 244 -2.33 18.85 -7.91
N ALA A 245 -2.45 18.14 -9.02
CA ALA A 245 -3.74 17.60 -9.48
C ALA A 245 -4.32 16.60 -8.48
N LYS A 246 -3.48 15.76 -7.86
CA LYS A 246 -3.89 14.78 -6.83
C LYS A 246 -4.31 15.42 -5.49
N LYS A 247 -3.91 16.66 -5.19
CA LYS A 247 -4.28 17.43 -3.99
C LYS A 247 -4.02 16.76 -2.62
N LEU A 248 -3.23 15.70 -2.56
CA LEU A 248 -3.00 14.95 -1.32
C LEU A 248 -2.09 15.72 -0.33
N ALA A 249 -1.09 16.43 -0.86
CA ALA A 249 -0.10 17.16 -0.08
C ALA A 249 -0.47 18.64 0.18
N MET A 250 -1.59 19.11 -0.41
CA MET A 250 -1.99 20.53 -0.33
C MET A 250 -2.85 20.76 0.92
N ALA A 251 -2.21 21.16 2.01
CA ALA A 251 -2.71 22.10 3.05
C ALA A 251 -1.74 22.19 4.24
#